data_25207ccd5f3540c5d1e4fcf72dff7e82
#
_entry.id   25207ccd5f3540c5d1e4fcf72dff7e82
#
_cell.length_a   1.000
_cell.length_b   1.000
_cell.length_c   1.000
_cell.angle_alpha   90.00
_cell.angle_beta   90.00
_cell.angle_gamma   90.00
#
_symmetry.space_group_name_H-M   'P 1'
#
loop_
_entity.id
_entity.type
_entity.pdbx_description
1 polymer ?
#
loop_
_entity_poly.entity_id
_entity_poly.type
_entity_poly.pdbx_seq_one_letter_code
_entity_poly.pdbx_strand_id
1 'polypeptide(L)'
;MMISVVLTQPREAHHLARSLAALVPAAVEGLVRDALVLGDSASEEMLAVTEAAGAEFFAHHQLADAVRTARGDWLLVMEGGARPLDGWMGEVRAFVADADGASAVFTLAGSRLGRLAHYFSRPPALRRGLLIRREEAAEAARSACHIETLARRRGSRRLAARLEPPARA
;
A
#
# COMPACT_ATOMS: atom_id res chain seq x y z
N MET A 1 17.91 0.30 0.08
CA MET A 1 16.71 -0.36 0.63
C MET A 1 15.51 0.13 -0.16
N MET A 2 14.73 -0.77 -0.75
CA MET A 2 13.65 -0.44 -1.70
C MET A 2 12.32 -1.01 -1.21
N ILE A 3 11.22 -0.43 -1.67
CA ILE A 3 9.88 -0.90 -1.36
C ILE A 3 9.18 -1.44 -2.60
N SER A 4 8.36 -2.47 -2.43
CA SER A 4 7.31 -2.87 -3.37
C SER A 4 5.98 -2.28 -2.92
N VAL A 5 5.18 -1.79 -3.85
CA VAL A 5 3.85 -1.27 -3.52
C VAL A 5 2.79 -2.29 -3.88
N VAL A 6 1.89 -2.60 -2.94
CA VAL A 6 0.75 -3.48 -3.15
C VAL A 6 -0.53 -2.65 -3.10
N LEU A 7 -1.19 -2.50 -4.26
CA LEU A 7 -2.47 -1.80 -4.41
C LEU A 7 -3.61 -2.80 -4.28
N THR A 8 -4.45 -2.64 -3.26
CA THR A 8 -5.53 -3.60 -2.99
C THR A 8 -6.87 -3.06 -3.42
N GLN A 9 -7.74 -3.96 -3.88
CA GLN A 9 -9.16 -3.69 -4.15
C GLN A 9 -9.39 -2.42 -5.00
N PRO A 10 -8.70 -2.23 -6.14
CA PRO A 10 -9.02 -1.12 -7.02
C PRO A 10 -10.44 -1.33 -7.56
N ARG A 11 -11.30 -0.32 -7.38
CA ARG A 11 -12.70 -0.40 -7.82
C ARG A 11 -12.85 -0.14 -9.31
N GLU A 12 -12.06 0.79 -9.82
CA GLU A 12 -12.12 1.25 -11.21
C GLU A 12 -10.71 1.54 -11.73
N ALA A 13 -10.53 1.40 -13.05
CA ALA A 13 -9.24 1.59 -13.71
C ALA A 13 -8.63 2.98 -13.45
N HIS A 14 -9.45 4.03 -13.44
CA HIS A 14 -8.96 5.39 -13.19
C HIS A 14 -8.47 5.59 -11.74
N HIS A 15 -9.04 4.89 -10.75
CA HIS A 15 -8.53 4.91 -9.38
C HIS A 15 -7.16 4.24 -9.31
N LEU A 16 -7.00 3.10 -9.99
CA LEU A 16 -5.71 2.41 -10.08
C LEU A 16 -4.65 3.29 -10.76
N ALA A 17 -5.00 3.88 -11.91
CA ALA A 17 -4.12 4.80 -12.63
C ALA A 17 -3.66 5.99 -11.77
N ARG A 18 -4.56 6.55 -10.97
CA ARG A 18 -4.24 7.64 -10.03
C ARG A 18 -3.20 7.23 -8.98
N SER A 19 -3.34 6.03 -8.41
CA SER A 19 -2.36 5.52 -7.45
C SER A 19 -1.00 5.29 -8.10
N LEU A 20 -0.98 4.60 -9.25
CA LEU A 20 0.24 4.29 -9.98
C LEU A 20 0.97 5.56 -10.42
N ALA A 21 0.25 6.56 -10.95
CA ALA A 21 0.84 7.85 -11.32
C ALA A 21 1.50 8.58 -10.14
N ALA A 22 0.91 8.50 -8.94
CA ALA A 22 1.48 9.10 -7.74
C ALA A 22 2.78 8.41 -7.26
N LEU A 23 3.04 7.19 -7.71
CA LEU A 23 4.25 6.43 -7.37
C LEU A 23 5.41 6.66 -8.34
N VAL A 24 5.14 7.23 -9.53
CA VAL A 24 6.17 7.43 -10.57
C VAL A 24 7.39 8.19 -10.06
N PRO A 25 7.27 9.31 -9.32
CA PRO A 25 8.46 10.00 -8.80
C PRO A 25 9.31 9.10 -7.90
N ALA A 26 8.68 8.27 -7.06
CA ALA A 26 9.39 7.37 -6.18
C ALA A 26 10.06 6.20 -6.91
N ALA A 27 9.50 5.77 -8.03
CA ALA A 27 10.11 4.78 -8.91
C ALA A 27 11.35 5.38 -9.62
N VAL A 28 11.24 6.60 -10.12
CA VAL A 28 12.36 7.34 -10.76
C VAL A 28 13.51 7.56 -9.76
N GLU A 29 13.19 7.91 -8.51
CA GLU A 29 14.18 8.07 -7.44
C GLU A 29 14.70 6.75 -6.84
N GLY A 30 14.25 5.59 -7.33
CA GLY A 30 14.69 4.27 -6.91
C GLY A 30 14.22 3.86 -5.51
N LEU A 31 13.21 4.52 -4.93
CA LEU A 31 12.58 4.08 -3.69
C LEU A 31 11.58 2.95 -3.96
N VAL A 32 10.72 3.09 -4.98
CA VAL A 32 9.78 2.05 -5.41
C VAL A 32 10.43 1.16 -6.45
N ARG A 33 10.48 -0.13 -6.20
CA ARG A 33 11.08 -1.13 -7.07
C ARG A 33 10.08 -1.70 -8.06
N ASP A 34 8.88 -1.98 -7.61
CA ASP A 34 7.79 -2.58 -8.37
C ASP A 34 6.44 -2.26 -7.73
N ALA A 35 5.38 -2.47 -8.51
CA ALA A 35 4.00 -2.34 -8.05
C ALA A 35 3.22 -3.61 -8.39
N LEU A 36 2.43 -4.07 -7.43
CA LEU A 36 1.58 -5.26 -7.52
C LEU A 36 0.14 -4.83 -7.26
N VAL A 37 -0.80 -5.38 -7.98
CA VAL A 37 -2.23 -5.10 -7.85
C VAL A 37 -2.93 -6.36 -7.37
N LEU A 38 -3.67 -6.26 -6.26
CA LEU A 38 -4.48 -7.36 -5.71
C LEU A 38 -5.97 -7.03 -5.82
N GLY A 39 -6.74 -7.89 -6.47
CA GLY A 39 -8.19 -7.72 -6.64
C GLY A 39 -8.92 -9.05 -6.78
N ASP A 40 -10.26 -9.05 -6.63
CA ASP A 40 -11.09 -10.24 -6.84
C ASP A 40 -11.22 -10.55 -8.34
N SER A 41 -11.34 -9.49 -9.14
CA SER A 41 -11.41 -9.54 -10.60
C SER A 41 -10.82 -8.27 -11.18
N ALA A 42 -10.35 -8.34 -12.40
CA ALA A 42 -9.90 -7.17 -13.14
C ALA A 42 -10.73 -7.03 -14.42
N SER A 43 -11.21 -5.81 -14.69
CA SER A 43 -11.74 -5.46 -16.00
C SER A 43 -10.59 -5.38 -17.01
N GLU A 44 -10.92 -5.47 -18.29
CA GLU A 44 -9.93 -5.30 -19.38
C GLU A 44 -9.18 -3.96 -19.25
N GLU A 45 -9.89 -2.88 -18.95
CA GLU A 45 -9.30 -1.56 -18.69
C GLU A 45 -8.33 -1.57 -17.51
N MET A 46 -8.66 -2.28 -16.44
CA MET A 46 -7.81 -2.38 -15.25
C MET A 46 -6.53 -3.15 -15.55
N LEU A 47 -6.63 -4.24 -16.33
CA LEU A 47 -5.47 -5.00 -16.80
C LEU A 47 -4.59 -4.15 -17.71
N ALA A 48 -5.19 -3.40 -18.65
CA ALA A 48 -4.46 -2.50 -19.52
C ALA A 48 -3.69 -1.41 -18.75
N VAL A 49 -4.30 -0.80 -17.72
CA VAL A 49 -3.63 0.17 -16.84
C VAL A 49 -2.50 -0.47 -16.06
N THR A 50 -2.70 -1.69 -15.56
CA THR A 50 -1.69 -2.44 -14.80
C THR A 50 -0.48 -2.73 -15.67
N GLU A 51 -0.70 -3.25 -16.88
CA GLU A 51 0.36 -3.56 -17.87
C GLU A 51 1.11 -2.29 -18.30
N ALA A 52 0.38 -1.24 -18.66
CA ALA A 52 0.97 0.03 -19.09
C ALA A 52 1.88 0.67 -18.02
N ALA A 53 1.59 0.43 -16.74
CA ALA A 53 2.41 0.88 -15.61
C ALA A 53 3.56 -0.08 -15.27
N GLY A 54 3.71 -1.20 -15.96
CA GLY A 54 4.69 -2.23 -15.63
C GLY A 54 4.42 -2.92 -14.28
N ALA A 55 3.17 -2.89 -13.82
CA ALA A 55 2.71 -3.57 -12.62
C ALA A 55 2.21 -4.99 -12.95
N GLU A 56 2.01 -5.81 -11.92
CA GLU A 56 1.52 -7.19 -12.07
C GLU A 56 0.23 -7.39 -11.27
N PHE A 57 -0.78 -8.03 -11.89
CA PHE A 57 -2.07 -8.30 -11.25
C PHE A 57 -2.11 -9.70 -10.64
N PHE A 58 -2.62 -9.79 -9.41
CA PHE A 58 -2.85 -11.02 -8.67
C PHE A 58 -4.29 -11.06 -8.14
N ALA A 59 -4.89 -12.25 -8.17
CA ALA A 59 -6.15 -12.48 -7.48
C ALA A 59 -5.92 -12.50 -5.94
N HIS A 60 -6.92 -12.16 -5.14
CA HIS A 60 -6.76 -12.12 -3.67
C HIS A 60 -6.25 -13.43 -3.06
N HIS A 61 -6.65 -14.58 -3.58
CA HIS A 61 -6.17 -15.88 -3.11
C HIS A 61 -4.68 -16.14 -3.43
N GLN A 62 -4.07 -15.33 -4.31
CA GLN A 62 -2.65 -15.39 -4.67
C GLN A 62 -1.78 -14.43 -3.84
N LEU A 63 -2.25 -13.99 -2.67
CA LEU A 63 -1.51 -13.08 -1.81
C LEU A 63 -0.07 -13.55 -1.53
N ALA A 64 0.11 -14.84 -1.24
CA ALA A 64 1.43 -15.40 -0.98
C ALA A 64 2.36 -15.32 -2.19
N ASP A 65 1.81 -15.52 -3.39
CA ASP A 65 2.55 -15.37 -4.65
C ASP A 65 2.93 -13.92 -4.91
N ALA A 66 1.98 -12.99 -4.73
CA ALA A 66 2.24 -11.56 -4.85
C ALA A 66 3.37 -11.11 -3.92
N VAL A 67 3.32 -11.51 -2.64
CA VAL A 67 4.38 -11.17 -1.66
C VAL A 67 5.72 -11.80 -2.05
N ARG A 68 5.73 -13.00 -2.61
CA ARG A 68 6.95 -13.67 -3.08
C ARG A 68 7.54 -13.00 -4.31
N THR A 69 6.69 -12.50 -5.24
CA THR A 69 7.09 -11.80 -6.45
C THR A 69 7.67 -10.41 -6.15
N ALA A 70 7.23 -9.78 -5.05
CA ALA A 70 7.70 -8.48 -4.62
C ALA A 70 9.24 -8.45 -4.49
N ARG A 71 9.87 -7.43 -5.10
CA ARG A 71 11.34 -7.30 -5.19
C ARG A 71 11.94 -6.35 -4.16
N GLY A 72 11.10 -5.58 -3.46
CA GLY A 72 11.51 -4.69 -2.38
C GLY A 72 11.70 -5.45 -1.07
N ASP A 73 12.52 -4.90 -0.18
CA ASP A 73 12.71 -5.41 1.19
C ASP A 73 11.49 -5.13 2.07
N TRP A 74 10.73 -4.11 1.68
CA TRP A 74 9.54 -3.64 2.37
C TRP A 74 8.34 -3.63 1.42
N LEU A 75 7.15 -3.83 1.98
CA LEU A 75 5.88 -3.67 1.27
C LEU A 75 5.15 -2.44 1.79
N LEU A 76 4.74 -1.57 0.88
CA LEU A 76 3.74 -0.53 1.14
C LEU A 76 2.40 -1.02 0.61
N VAL A 77 1.52 -1.42 1.52
CA VAL A 77 0.18 -1.91 1.16
C VAL A 77 -0.83 -0.79 1.35
N MET A 78 -1.56 -0.43 0.30
CA MET A 78 -2.59 0.62 0.34
C MET A 78 -3.76 0.31 -0.59
N GLU A 79 -4.92 0.93 -0.34
CA GLU A 79 -6.11 0.78 -1.19
C GLU A 79 -5.87 1.39 -2.57
N GLY A 80 -6.37 0.74 -3.63
CA GLY A 80 -6.37 1.29 -5.00
C GLY A 80 -7.18 2.59 -5.04
N GLY A 81 -6.60 3.65 -5.60
CA GLY A 81 -7.13 5.01 -5.56
C GLY A 81 -6.53 5.90 -4.45
N ALA A 82 -5.89 5.30 -3.45
CA ALA A 82 -5.12 6.07 -2.47
C ALA A 82 -3.84 6.64 -3.09
N ARG A 83 -3.37 7.77 -2.57
CA ARG A 83 -2.11 8.35 -3.01
C ARG A 83 -1.32 8.96 -1.85
N PRO A 84 -0.02 8.68 -1.77
CA PRO A 84 0.87 9.37 -0.86
C PRO A 84 1.01 10.85 -1.26
N LEU A 85 1.05 11.75 -0.27
CA LEU A 85 1.21 13.18 -0.48
C LEU A 85 2.68 13.60 -0.33
N ASP A 86 3.00 14.83 -0.73
CA ASP A 86 4.35 15.37 -0.75
C ASP A 86 5.13 15.10 0.55
N GLY A 87 6.41 14.80 0.41
CA GLY A 87 7.32 14.51 1.52
C GLY A 87 7.31 13.05 2.00
N TRP A 88 6.40 12.21 1.52
CA TRP A 88 6.28 10.82 1.99
C TRP A 88 7.53 9.98 1.75
N MET A 89 8.26 10.22 0.66
CA MET A 89 9.46 9.44 0.32
C MET A 89 10.56 9.63 1.36
N GLY A 90 10.78 10.85 1.84
CA GLY A 90 11.74 11.14 2.89
C GLY A 90 11.39 10.46 4.21
N GLU A 91 10.12 10.50 4.61
CA GLU A 91 9.64 9.84 5.81
C GLU A 91 9.77 8.31 5.74
N VAL A 92 9.43 7.71 4.59
CA VAL A 92 9.58 6.27 4.39
C VAL A 92 11.04 5.86 4.39
N ARG A 93 11.93 6.61 3.71
CA ARG A 93 13.38 6.32 3.73
C ARG A 93 13.96 6.39 5.14
N ALA A 94 13.61 7.42 5.90
CA ALA A 94 14.06 7.57 7.28
C ALA A 94 13.57 6.42 8.16
N PHE A 95 12.29 6.05 8.03
CA PHE A 95 11.73 4.93 8.78
C PHE A 95 12.41 3.61 8.44
N VAL A 96 12.53 3.29 7.16
CA VAL A 96 13.11 2.03 6.68
C VAL A 96 14.59 1.88 7.06
N ALA A 97 15.33 2.99 7.16
CA ALA A 97 16.71 3.00 7.59
C ALA A 97 16.89 2.72 9.09
N ASP A 98 15.91 3.10 9.92
CA ASP A 98 15.96 3.05 11.40
C ASP A 98 15.06 1.98 12.01
N ALA A 99 14.33 1.21 11.18
CA ALA A 99 13.30 0.28 11.67
C ALA A 99 13.88 -1.06 12.11
N ASP A 100 13.93 -1.28 13.42
CA ASP A 100 14.19 -2.59 14.03
C ASP A 100 12.97 -3.52 13.95
N GLY A 101 12.55 -3.87 12.73
CA GLY A 101 11.44 -4.80 12.51
C GLY A 101 10.03 -4.26 12.78
N ALA A 102 9.85 -3.00 13.11
CA ALA A 102 8.54 -2.40 13.33
C ALA A 102 7.80 -2.17 12.00
N SER A 103 6.48 -2.36 11.99
CA SER A 103 5.62 -1.88 10.89
C SER A 103 5.22 -0.43 11.10
N ALA A 104 4.80 0.27 10.04
CA ALA A 104 4.30 1.63 10.14
C ALA A 104 3.02 1.85 9.35
N VAL A 105 2.31 2.93 9.69
CA VAL A 105 1.12 3.39 8.95
C VAL A 105 1.20 4.90 8.75
N PHE A 106 0.71 5.35 7.61
CA PHE A 106 0.63 6.77 7.27
C PHE A 106 -0.43 7.50 8.10
N THR A 107 -0.32 8.80 8.16
CA THR A 107 -1.36 9.68 8.66
C THR A 107 -2.35 9.97 7.52
N LEU A 108 -3.65 9.71 7.74
CA LEU A 108 -4.66 10.02 6.73
C LEU A 108 -4.78 11.52 6.50
N ALA A 109 -4.77 11.93 5.24
CA ALA A 109 -5.18 13.26 4.83
C ALA A 109 -6.70 13.37 4.92
N GLY A 110 -7.20 14.44 5.53
CA GLY A 110 -8.64 14.69 5.65
C GLY A 110 -8.94 15.97 6.42
N SER A 111 -10.17 16.46 6.29
CA SER A 111 -10.63 17.66 6.97
C SER A 111 -10.67 17.46 8.49
N ARG A 112 -10.64 18.60 9.26
CA ARG A 112 -10.72 18.56 10.73
C ARG A 112 -11.98 17.85 11.25
N LEU A 113 -13.11 17.92 10.54
CA LEU A 113 -14.34 17.20 10.87
C LEU A 113 -14.22 15.69 10.68
N GLY A 114 -13.52 15.24 9.63
CA GLY A 114 -13.24 13.80 9.44
C GLY A 114 -12.38 13.20 10.56
N ARG A 115 -11.55 13.99 11.24
CA ARG A 115 -10.73 13.54 12.38
C ARG A 115 -11.55 13.19 13.62
N LEU A 116 -12.66 13.90 13.89
CA LEU A 116 -13.54 13.60 15.02
C LEU A 116 -14.31 12.29 14.80
N ALA A 117 -14.79 12.04 13.59
CA ALA A 117 -15.43 10.77 13.25
C ALA A 117 -14.45 9.57 13.35
N HIS A 118 -13.14 9.80 13.12
CA HIS A 118 -12.09 8.79 13.25
C HIS A 118 -11.64 8.53 14.70
N TYR A 119 -12.04 9.35 15.66
CA TYR A 119 -11.72 9.12 17.08
C TYR A 119 -12.46 7.90 17.63
N PHE A 120 -13.65 7.60 17.07
CA PHE A 120 -14.48 6.47 17.49
C PHE A 120 -14.28 5.20 16.65
N SER A 121 -13.57 5.27 15.51
CA SER A 121 -13.29 4.11 14.66
C SER A 121 -11.88 4.25 14.09
N ARG A 122 -10.91 3.51 14.63
CA ARG A 122 -9.58 3.41 14.00
C ARG A 122 -9.76 2.83 12.58
N PRO A 123 -9.47 3.60 11.53
CA PRO A 123 -9.52 3.04 10.19
C PRO A 123 -8.55 1.85 10.10
N PRO A 124 -8.90 0.80 9.34
CA PRO A 124 -8.02 -0.34 9.12
C PRO A 124 -6.63 0.12 8.65
N ALA A 125 -5.58 -0.60 9.05
CA ALA A 125 -4.21 -0.23 8.70
C ALA A 125 -4.01 -0.15 7.18
N LEU A 126 -4.67 -0.99 6.39
CA LEU A 126 -4.65 -0.94 4.93
C LEU A 126 -5.14 0.39 4.37
N ARG A 127 -6.21 0.94 4.95
CA ARG A 127 -6.74 2.24 4.56
C ARG A 127 -5.79 3.39 4.86
N ARG A 128 -4.89 3.17 5.80
CA ARG A 128 -3.87 4.14 6.22
C ARG A 128 -2.53 3.94 5.50
N GLY A 129 -2.43 2.93 4.62
CA GLY A 129 -1.17 2.52 4.03
C GLY A 129 -0.27 1.84 5.06
N LEU A 130 -0.14 0.53 4.98
CA LEU A 130 0.69 -0.28 5.86
C LEU A 130 2.08 -0.47 5.24
N LEU A 131 3.11 -0.03 5.94
CA LEU A 131 4.51 -0.32 5.60
C LEU A 131 4.99 -1.45 6.51
N ILE A 132 5.37 -2.58 5.92
CA ILE A 132 5.75 -3.82 6.62
C ILE A 132 6.94 -4.49 5.93
N ARG A 133 7.81 -5.17 6.67
CA ARG A 133 8.87 -5.97 6.06
C ARG A 133 8.30 -7.08 5.21
N ARG A 134 8.88 -7.31 4.02
CA ARG A 134 8.44 -8.37 3.11
C ARG A 134 8.48 -9.75 3.77
N GLU A 135 9.50 -10.03 4.58
CA GLU A 135 9.63 -11.31 5.30
C GLU A 135 8.47 -11.54 6.26
N GLU A 136 8.10 -10.50 7.04
CA GLU A 136 6.95 -10.58 7.94
C GLU A 136 5.61 -10.74 7.19
N ALA A 137 5.47 -10.05 6.06
CA ALA A 137 4.30 -10.19 5.20
C ALA A 137 4.24 -11.60 4.60
N ALA A 138 5.37 -12.17 4.18
CA ALA A 138 5.45 -13.53 3.66
C ALA A 138 5.09 -14.58 4.72
N GLU A 139 5.52 -14.40 5.96
CA GLU A 139 5.15 -15.29 7.06
C GLU A 139 3.65 -15.20 7.36
N ALA A 140 3.10 -14.00 7.41
CA ALA A 140 1.67 -13.80 7.62
C ALA A 140 0.83 -14.35 6.45
N ALA A 141 1.28 -14.20 5.21
CA ALA A 141 0.59 -14.69 4.02
C ALA A 141 0.55 -16.23 3.93
N ARG A 142 1.49 -16.94 4.57
CA ARG A 142 1.45 -18.41 4.65
C ARG A 142 0.28 -18.95 5.47
N SER A 143 -0.16 -18.20 6.46
CA SER A 143 -1.26 -18.58 7.37
C SER A 143 -2.57 -17.85 7.09
N ALA A 144 -2.61 -16.94 6.12
CA ALA A 144 -3.72 -16.05 5.87
C ALA A 144 -4.05 -15.98 4.38
N CYS A 145 -5.33 -16.20 4.05
CA CYS A 145 -5.83 -16.02 2.69
C CYS A 145 -6.17 -14.54 2.36
N HIS A 146 -6.12 -13.63 3.34
CA HIS A 146 -6.58 -12.25 3.18
C HIS A 146 -5.54 -11.23 3.62
N ILE A 147 -5.36 -10.19 2.82
CA ILE A 147 -4.41 -9.10 3.06
C ILE A 147 -4.71 -8.33 4.34
N GLU A 148 -5.98 -8.30 4.79
CA GLU A 148 -6.40 -7.69 6.05
C GLU A 148 -5.70 -8.31 7.26
N THR A 149 -5.23 -9.53 7.15
CA THR A 149 -4.50 -10.22 8.22
C THR A 149 -3.14 -9.57 8.46
N LEU A 150 -2.49 -9.05 7.41
CA LEU A 150 -1.25 -8.27 7.53
C LEU A 150 -1.46 -7.02 8.38
N ALA A 151 -2.66 -6.44 8.31
CA ALA A 151 -3.02 -5.20 8.97
C ALA A 151 -3.40 -5.35 10.45
N ARG A 152 -3.63 -6.56 10.93
CA ARG A 152 -4.06 -6.83 12.32
C ARG A 152 -2.91 -6.85 13.32
N ARG A 153 -1.67 -6.73 12.89
CA ARG A 153 -0.51 -6.69 13.78
C ARG A 153 -0.56 -5.46 14.69
N ARG A 154 -0.38 -5.68 15.98
CA ARG A 154 -0.34 -4.63 17.01
C ARG A 154 0.99 -3.89 16.94
N GLY A 155 0.97 -2.57 17.11
CA GLY A 155 2.19 -1.80 17.36
C GLY A 155 2.78 -1.07 16.16
N SER A 156 2.01 -0.86 15.07
CA SER A 156 2.50 -0.05 13.95
C SER A 156 2.80 1.39 14.36
N ARG A 157 4.01 1.87 14.06
CA ARG A 157 4.42 3.27 14.25
C ARG A 157 3.65 4.15 13.27
N ARG A 158 3.23 5.32 13.72
CA ARG A 158 2.61 6.31 12.83
C ARG A 158 3.68 7.18 12.20
N LEU A 159 3.69 7.26 10.87
CA LEU A 159 4.52 8.19 10.12
C LEU A 159 3.85 9.58 10.04
N ALA A 160 4.67 10.63 9.95
CA ALA A 160 4.19 11.97 9.63
C ALA A 160 3.75 12.06 8.16
N ALA A 161 4.29 11.22 7.29
CA ALA A 161 3.85 11.06 5.90
C ALA A 161 2.33 10.90 5.81
N ARG A 162 1.73 11.63 4.87
CA ARG A 162 0.28 11.69 4.69
C ARG A 162 -0.16 10.84 3.49
N LEU A 163 -1.27 10.14 3.66
CA LEU A 163 -1.94 9.38 2.60
C LEU A 163 -3.33 9.95 2.38
N GLU A 164 -3.64 10.30 1.13
CA GLU A 164 -4.99 10.61 0.71
C GLU A 164 -5.71 9.29 0.37
N PRO A 165 -6.81 8.95 1.07
CA PRO A 165 -7.56 7.72 0.78
C PRO A 165 -8.27 7.83 -0.58
N PRO A 166 -8.71 6.70 -1.16
CA PRO A 166 -9.54 6.74 -2.36
C PRO A 166 -10.81 7.54 -2.12
N ALA A 167 -11.28 8.24 -3.15
CA ALA A 167 -12.57 8.91 -3.11
C ALA A 167 -13.67 7.89 -2.81
N ARG A 168 -14.58 8.23 -1.90
CA ARG A 168 -15.79 7.44 -1.70
C ARG A 168 -16.78 7.81 -2.82
N ALA A 169 -17.23 6.80 -3.55
CA ALA A 169 -18.42 6.94 -4.37
C ALA A 169 -19.65 7.19 -3.49
#